data_a93e7c1d6c7d175ffe593c5a83290e46
#
_entry.id   a93e7c1d6c7d175ffe593c5a83290e46
#
_cell.length_a   1.000
_cell.length_b   1.000
_cell.length_c   1.000
_cell.angle_alpha   90.00
_cell.angle_beta   90.00
_cell.angle_gamma   90.00
#
_symmetry.space_group_name_H-M   'P 1'
#
loop_
_entity.id
_entity.type
_entity.pdbx_description
1 polymer ?
#
loop_
_entity_poly.entity_id
_entity_poly.type
_entity_poly.pdbx_seq_one_letter_code
_entity_poly.pdbx_strand_id
1 'polypeptide(L)'
;RQMCIRDSIQGAHIPYEGAIGTSIAKVFDMTVASTGLPGKRLRQAEINYMSSTIHPSSHAGYYPDAMPMSIKITFDPKTGKLYGGQIVGYDGVDKRIDEIALVIKHEGTIYDLMKVEQAYAPPFSSAKDPVAVAGYVAENIITGKVQPVYWRQLRDIEMENNFLLDVRTPDEFSLNTLPGAVNIPLDELRDRLDELPKDKMIYTFCAVGLRGYLAYRILVQHGFEKVRN
;
A
#
# COMPACT_ATOMS: atom_id res chain seq x y z
N ARG A 1 -2.62 -20.26 24.20
CA ARG A 1 -2.46 -19.72 25.55
C ARG A 1 -2.93 -20.71 26.62
N GLN A 2 -4.15 -21.26 26.52
CA GLN A 2 -4.67 -22.26 27.48
C GLN A 2 -3.85 -23.56 27.49
N MET A 3 -3.39 -24.02 26.32
CA MET A 3 -2.54 -25.21 26.23
C MET A 3 -1.20 -25.00 26.92
N CYS A 4 -0.55 -23.86 26.72
CA CYS A 4 0.72 -23.53 27.40
C CYS A 4 0.59 -23.50 28.92
N ILE A 5 -0.55 -23.01 29.45
CA ILE A 5 -0.82 -23.01 30.90
C ILE A 5 -0.96 -24.44 31.41
N ARG A 6 -1.73 -25.28 30.73
CA ARG A 6 -1.91 -26.69 31.09
C ARG A 6 -0.57 -27.43 31.11
N ASP A 7 0.22 -27.28 30.05
CA ASP A 7 1.48 -27.99 29.89
C ASP A 7 2.51 -27.51 30.93
N SER A 8 2.52 -26.20 31.26
CA SER A 8 3.36 -25.65 32.34
C SER A 8 2.98 -26.20 33.72
N ILE A 9 1.68 -26.43 34.01
CA ILE A 9 1.22 -27.04 35.27
C ILE A 9 1.72 -28.47 35.37
N GLN A 10 1.86 -29.18 34.23
CA GLN A 10 2.39 -30.54 34.16
C GLN A 10 3.91 -30.64 34.10
N GLY A 11 4.62 -29.48 34.25
CA GLY A 11 6.06 -29.46 34.30
C GLY A 11 6.76 -29.23 32.94
N ALA A 12 6.02 -29.09 31.86
CA ALA A 12 6.57 -28.68 30.58
C ALA A 12 6.72 -27.15 30.55
N HIS A 13 7.93 -26.64 30.62
CA HIS A 13 8.21 -25.21 30.58
C HIS A 13 8.19 -24.68 29.13
N ILE A 14 6.98 -24.58 28.53
CA ILE A 14 6.81 -24.01 27.21
C ILE A 14 6.56 -22.49 27.34
N PRO A 15 7.46 -21.64 26.89
CA PRO A 15 7.27 -20.19 26.97
C PRO A 15 6.14 -19.74 26.06
N TYR A 16 5.34 -18.79 26.52
CA TYR A 16 4.37 -18.11 25.68
C TYR A 16 5.08 -16.99 24.89
N GLU A 17 5.22 -17.17 23.60
CA GLU A 17 5.92 -16.23 22.69
C GLU A 17 5.14 -14.93 22.41
N GLY A 18 3.97 -14.76 23.01
CA GLY A 18 3.10 -13.62 22.73
C GLY A 18 2.18 -13.82 21.53
N ALA A 19 1.50 -12.77 21.13
CA ALA A 19 0.62 -12.71 19.98
C ALA A 19 0.82 -11.40 19.23
N ILE A 20 0.85 -11.47 17.90
CA ILE A 20 0.95 -10.30 17.03
C ILE A 20 -0.38 -9.59 16.78
N GLY A 21 -1.48 -10.12 17.34
CA GLY A 21 -2.80 -9.50 17.28
C GLY A 21 -3.52 -9.65 15.95
N THR A 22 -3.30 -10.76 15.24
CA THR A 22 -4.03 -11.05 14.00
C THR A 22 -5.52 -11.22 14.28
N SER A 23 -6.34 -10.51 13.52
CA SER A 23 -7.80 -10.49 13.67
C SER A 23 -8.48 -10.30 12.32
N ILE A 24 -9.68 -10.88 12.21
CA ILE A 24 -10.53 -10.76 11.03
C ILE A 24 -11.99 -10.64 11.46
N ALA A 25 -12.75 -9.83 10.75
CA ALA A 25 -14.18 -9.66 10.95
C ALA A 25 -14.89 -9.51 9.61
N LYS A 26 -16.12 -10.03 9.53
CA LYS A 26 -17.01 -9.79 8.41
C LYS A 26 -18.03 -8.73 8.80
N VAL A 27 -18.16 -7.70 7.97
CA VAL A 27 -19.09 -6.58 8.15
C VAL A 27 -19.96 -6.51 6.90
N PHE A 28 -21.18 -7.02 6.99
CA PHE A 28 -22.01 -7.33 5.83
C PHE A 28 -21.26 -8.23 4.84
N ASP A 29 -21.10 -7.82 3.59
CA ASP A 29 -20.36 -8.57 2.57
C ASP A 29 -18.84 -8.29 2.58
N MET A 30 -18.43 -7.27 3.32
CA MET A 30 -17.03 -6.85 3.39
C MET A 30 -16.28 -7.58 4.50
N THR A 31 -15.06 -7.99 4.22
CA THR A 31 -14.14 -8.58 5.19
C THR A 31 -13.05 -7.56 5.55
N VAL A 32 -12.79 -7.39 6.83
CA VAL A 32 -11.75 -6.52 7.37
C VAL A 32 -10.80 -7.34 8.22
N ALA A 33 -9.50 -7.26 7.96
CA ALA A 33 -8.49 -7.99 8.69
C ALA A 33 -7.29 -7.11 9.04
N SER A 34 -6.62 -7.43 10.14
CA SER A 34 -5.41 -6.74 10.56
C SER A 34 -4.45 -7.67 11.31
N THR A 35 -3.15 -7.37 11.23
CA THR A 35 -2.10 -8.08 11.96
C THR A 35 -0.95 -7.12 12.30
N GLY A 36 -0.24 -7.39 13.38
CA GLY A 36 0.92 -6.59 13.82
C GLY A 36 0.56 -5.19 14.30
N LEU A 37 1.45 -4.24 14.06
CA LEU A 37 1.35 -2.87 14.57
C LEU A 37 0.83 -1.90 13.52
N PRO A 38 -0.38 -1.35 13.68
CA PRO A 38 -0.89 -0.28 12.81
C PRO A 38 -0.15 1.04 13.08
N GLY A 39 -0.11 1.94 12.09
CA GLY A 39 0.58 3.22 12.20
C GLY A 39 0.20 4.08 13.42
N LYS A 40 -1.04 3.93 13.95
CA LYS A 40 -1.43 4.60 15.20
C LYS A 40 -0.59 4.14 16.40
N ARG A 41 -0.37 2.83 16.53
CA ARG A 41 0.43 2.23 17.61
C ARG A 41 1.91 2.56 17.44
N LEU A 42 2.42 2.53 16.22
CA LEU A 42 3.81 2.88 15.92
C LEU A 42 4.09 4.35 16.31
N ARG A 43 3.19 5.28 15.98
CA ARG A 43 3.32 6.68 16.41
C ARG A 43 3.28 6.85 17.94
N GLN A 44 2.39 6.12 18.62
CA GLN A 44 2.31 6.14 20.10
C GLN A 44 3.57 5.60 20.76
N ALA A 45 4.25 4.68 20.11
CA ALA A 45 5.51 4.09 20.58
C ALA A 45 6.76 4.81 20.06
N GLU A 46 6.58 5.93 19.34
CA GLU A 46 7.66 6.72 18.73
C GLU A 46 8.57 5.91 17.80
N ILE A 47 8.02 4.84 17.22
CA ILE A 47 8.73 4.01 16.25
C ILE A 47 8.62 4.66 14.87
N ASN A 48 9.77 4.91 14.24
CA ASN A 48 9.82 5.42 12.88
C ASN A 48 9.32 4.35 11.91
N TYR A 49 8.40 4.73 11.02
CA TYR A 49 7.83 3.81 10.04
C TYR A 49 7.40 4.52 8.77
N MET A 50 7.34 3.76 7.69
CA MET A 50 6.63 4.11 6.47
C MET A 50 5.42 3.21 6.28
N SER A 51 4.51 3.61 5.41
CA SER A 51 3.38 2.77 5.02
C SER A 51 3.13 2.91 3.53
N SER A 52 2.67 1.82 2.92
CA SER A 52 2.12 1.83 1.57
C SER A 52 0.71 1.29 1.58
N THR A 53 -0.09 1.75 0.63
CA THR A 53 -1.45 1.26 0.41
C THR A 53 -1.60 0.96 -1.06
N ILE A 54 -2.15 -0.20 -1.37
CA ILE A 54 -2.44 -0.64 -2.74
C ILE A 54 -3.91 -1.06 -2.85
N HIS A 55 -4.43 -1.02 -4.06
CA HIS A 55 -5.83 -1.35 -4.36
C HIS A 55 -5.90 -2.39 -5.50
N PRO A 56 -5.48 -3.64 -5.25
CA PRO A 56 -5.55 -4.74 -6.21
C PRO A 56 -6.96 -5.34 -6.28
N SER A 57 -7.15 -6.24 -7.26
CA SER A 57 -8.29 -7.14 -7.28
C SER A 57 -7.98 -8.43 -6.50
N SER A 58 -9.04 -9.14 -6.06
CA SER A 58 -8.93 -10.43 -5.34
C SER A 58 -8.22 -11.51 -6.16
N HIS A 59 -8.44 -11.50 -7.48
CA HIS A 59 -7.81 -12.40 -8.44
C HIS A 59 -7.66 -11.71 -9.81
N ALA A 60 -7.28 -12.44 -10.85
CA ALA A 60 -7.04 -11.89 -12.17
C ALA A 60 -8.28 -11.17 -12.73
N GLY A 61 -8.14 -9.88 -13.05
CA GLY A 61 -9.25 -9.00 -13.40
C GLY A 61 -9.96 -9.38 -14.72
N TYR A 62 -9.36 -10.24 -15.55
CA TYR A 62 -10.00 -10.79 -16.75
C TYR A 62 -10.86 -12.04 -16.46
N TYR A 63 -10.75 -12.60 -15.25
CA TYR A 63 -11.59 -13.70 -14.81
C TYR A 63 -12.84 -13.15 -14.10
N PRO A 64 -14.03 -13.75 -14.30
CA PRO A 64 -15.27 -13.26 -13.69
C PRO A 64 -15.20 -13.11 -12.17
N ASP A 65 -15.98 -12.17 -11.64
CA ASP A 65 -16.19 -11.93 -10.22
C ASP A 65 -14.95 -11.42 -9.44
N ALA A 66 -13.98 -10.85 -10.14
CA ALA A 66 -12.85 -10.19 -9.48
C ALA A 66 -13.33 -8.97 -8.66
N MET A 67 -13.13 -9.01 -7.35
CA MET A 67 -13.58 -7.99 -6.39
C MET A 67 -12.44 -7.09 -5.93
N PRO A 68 -12.69 -5.80 -5.68
CA PRO A 68 -11.67 -4.88 -5.20
C PRO A 68 -11.22 -5.22 -3.78
N MET A 69 -9.94 -4.94 -3.51
CA MET A 69 -9.31 -5.11 -2.22
C MET A 69 -8.40 -3.90 -1.92
N SER A 70 -8.27 -3.52 -0.66
CA SER A 70 -7.30 -2.54 -0.20
C SER A 70 -6.35 -3.19 0.78
N ILE A 71 -5.05 -3.14 0.52
CA ILE A 71 -4.01 -3.64 1.40
C ILE A 71 -3.12 -2.48 1.83
N LYS A 72 -2.96 -2.33 3.14
CA LYS A 72 -2.02 -1.38 3.73
C LYS A 72 -1.00 -2.13 4.58
N ILE A 73 0.28 -1.87 4.36
CA ILE A 73 1.37 -2.37 5.20
C ILE A 73 2.12 -1.23 5.88
N THR A 74 2.70 -1.51 7.05
CA THR A 74 3.61 -0.63 7.78
C THR A 74 4.95 -1.32 7.96
N PHE A 75 6.05 -0.59 7.76
CA PHE A 75 7.40 -1.18 7.73
C PHE A 75 8.46 -0.16 8.16
N ASP A 76 9.62 -0.67 8.56
CA ASP A 76 10.81 0.13 8.85
C ASP A 76 11.38 0.76 7.58
N PRO A 77 11.62 2.08 7.54
CA PRO A 77 12.11 2.76 6.34
C PRO A 77 13.55 2.41 5.95
N LYS A 78 14.35 1.82 6.84
CA LYS A 78 15.76 1.49 6.59
C LYS A 78 15.95 0.02 6.25
N THR A 79 15.34 -0.85 7.06
CA THR A 79 15.55 -2.30 6.96
C THR A 79 14.47 -3.01 6.16
N GLY A 80 13.30 -2.37 5.99
CA GLY A 80 12.12 -3.00 5.43
C GLY A 80 11.42 -3.97 6.38
N LYS A 81 11.82 -4.07 7.68
CA LYS A 81 11.16 -4.94 8.65
C LYS A 81 9.66 -4.66 8.67
N LEU A 82 8.86 -5.70 8.50
CA LEU A 82 7.42 -5.58 8.44
C LEU A 82 6.86 -5.43 9.86
N TYR A 83 6.10 -4.36 10.10
CA TYR A 83 5.49 -4.08 11.40
C TYR A 83 4.04 -4.49 11.47
N GLY A 84 3.28 -4.35 10.38
CA GLY A 84 1.86 -4.67 10.37
C GLY A 84 1.23 -4.64 9.00
N GLY A 85 0.03 -5.20 8.91
CA GLY A 85 -0.80 -5.22 7.72
C GLY A 85 -2.27 -5.05 8.04
N GLN A 86 -3.00 -4.43 7.12
CA GLN A 86 -4.45 -4.27 7.16
C GLN A 86 -5.02 -4.55 5.78
N ILE A 87 -6.09 -5.31 5.72
CA ILE A 87 -6.76 -5.64 4.46
C ILE A 87 -8.25 -5.40 4.61
N VAL A 88 -8.84 -4.79 3.60
CA VAL A 88 -10.29 -4.64 3.45
C VAL A 88 -10.66 -5.07 2.04
N GLY A 89 -11.64 -5.94 1.91
CA GLY A 89 -12.09 -6.45 0.62
C GLY A 89 -13.27 -7.39 0.75
N TYR A 90 -13.68 -7.97 -0.35
CA TYR A 90 -14.83 -8.88 -0.39
C TYR A 90 -14.42 -10.34 -0.47
N ASP A 91 -13.27 -10.63 -1.11
CA ASP A 91 -12.77 -11.97 -1.32
C ASP A 91 -11.25 -12.06 -1.13
N GLY A 92 -10.73 -13.21 -0.67
CA GLY A 92 -9.30 -13.51 -0.52
C GLY A 92 -8.54 -12.67 0.52
N VAL A 93 -9.26 -12.04 1.47
CA VAL A 93 -8.69 -11.25 2.56
C VAL A 93 -8.02 -12.14 3.61
N ASP A 94 -8.65 -13.25 3.96
CA ASP A 94 -8.23 -14.25 4.96
C ASP A 94 -6.86 -14.83 4.61
N LYS A 95 -6.74 -15.38 3.40
CA LYS A 95 -5.48 -15.94 2.89
C LYS A 95 -4.32 -14.94 3.02
N ARG A 96 -4.54 -13.70 2.60
CA ARG A 96 -3.47 -12.68 2.51
C ARG A 96 -3.09 -12.08 3.85
N ILE A 97 -4.03 -11.93 4.77
CA ILE A 97 -3.68 -11.48 6.12
C ILE A 97 -2.86 -12.52 6.86
N ASP A 98 -3.12 -13.81 6.63
CA ASP A 98 -2.35 -14.90 7.23
C ASP A 98 -0.93 -14.97 6.67
N GLU A 99 -0.73 -14.74 5.36
CA GLU A 99 0.59 -14.62 4.75
C GLU A 99 1.39 -13.46 5.38
N ILE A 100 0.78 -12.28 5.52
CA ILE A 100 1.42 -11.12 6.17
C ILE A 100 1.72 -11.43 7.65
N ALA A 101 0.81 -12.07 8.35
CA ALA A 101 0.99 -12.46 9.75
C ALA A 101 2.16 -13.44 9.92
N LEU A 102 2.30 -14.40 9.00
CA LEU A 102 3.39 -15.36 9.01
C LEU A 102 4.75 -14.67 8.83
N VAL A 103 4.85 -13.73 7.86
CA VAL A 103 6.07 -12.95 7.65
C VAL A 103 6.43 -12.13 8.90
N ILE A 104 5.45 -11.46 9.53
CA ILE A 104 5.67 -10.72 10.78
C ILE A 104 6.13 -11.65 11.91
N LYS A 105 5.49 -12.81 12.06
CA LYS A 105 5.82 -13.79 13.10
C LYS A 105 7.27 -14.28 13.01
N HIS A 106 7.81 -14.38 11.79
CA HIS A 106 9.19 -14.75 11.52
C HIS A 106 10.14 -13.54 11.41
N GLU A 107 9.73 -12.37 11.93
CA GLU A 107 10.52 -11.13 11.90
C GLU A 107 10.96 -10.69 10.50
N GLY A 108 10.20 -11.11 9.49
CA GLY A 108 10.49 -10.86 8.08
C GLY A 108 10.29 -9.41 7.65
N THR A 109 10.59 -9.18 6.40
CA THR A 109 10.68 -7.87 5.76
C THR A 109 9.69 -7.76 4.59
N ILE A 110 9.59 -6.56 4.01
CA ILE A 110 8.87 -6.35 2.75
C ILE A 110 9.43 -7.20 1.61
N TYR A 111 10.73 -7.54 1.65
CA TYR A 111 11.37 -8.38 0.63
C TYR A 111 10.92 -9.84 0.74
N ASP A 112 10.55 -10.29 1.92
CA ASP A 112 10.00 -11.63 2.12
C ASP A 112 8.56 -11.72 1.57
N LEU A 113 7.75 -10.65 1.67
CA LEU A 113 6.45 -10.59 1.00
C LEU A 113 6.56 -10.78 -0.52
N MET A 114 7.65 -10.28 -1.14
CA MET A 114 7.89 -10.40 -2.58
C MET A 114 8.26 -11.83 -3.01
N LYS A 115 8.68 -12.67 -2.06
CA LYS A 115 9.17 -14.03 -2.29
C LYS A 115 8.17 -15.11 -1.87
N VAL A 116 7.04 -14.73 -1.29
CA VAL A 116 6.00 -15.70 -0.95
C VAL A 116 5.54 -16.39 -2.23
N GLU A 117 5.63 -17.72 -2.25
CA GLU A 117 5.13 -18.53 -3.35
C GLU A 117 3.66 -18.87 -3.11
N GLN A 118 2.78 -18.11 -3.75
CA GLN A 118 1.34 -18.33 -3.67
C GLN A 118 0.87 -19.32 -4.73
N ALA A 119 -0.11 -20.14 -4.36
CA ALA A 119 -0.84 -20.94 -5.32
C ALA A 119 -1.59 -20.03 -6.31
N TYR A 120 -1.33 -20.22 -7.59
CA TYR A 120 -1.90 -19.40 -8.66
C TYR A 120 -2.73 -20.22 -9.63
N ALA A 121 -3.95 -19.74 -9.82
CA ALA A 121 -4.75 -19.89 -11.04
C ALA A 121 -5.68 -18.67 -11.13
N PRO A 122 -6.18 -18.29 -12.34
CA PRO A 122 -6.97 -17.06 -12.52
C PRO A 122 -8.12 -16.85 -11.54
N PRO A 123 -8.87 -17.89 -11.10
CA PRO A 123 -9.95 -17.75 -10.13
C PRO A 123 -9.49 -17.44 -8.68
N PHE A 124 -8.22 -17.69 -8.34
CA PHE A 124 -7.73 -17.64 -6.96
C PHE A 124 -6.77 -16.48 -6.67
N SER A 125 -6.05 -16.02 -7.70
CA SER A 125 -5.09 -14.94 -7.55
C SER A 125 -4.77 -14.27 -8.88
N SER A 126 -3.91 -13.26 -8.85
CA SER A 126 -3.24 -12.71 -10.02
C SER A 126 -1.84 -13.30 -10.15
N ALA A 127 -1.24 -13.29 -11.34
CA ALA A 127 0.13 -13.77 -11.56
C ALA A 127 1.17 -13.08 -10.65
N LYS A 128 0.89 -11.85 -10.25
CA LYS A 128 1.54 -11.17 -9.10
C LYS A 128 0.50 -11.00 -8.02
N ASP A 129 0.57 -11.83 -6.99
CA ASP A 129 -0.40 -11.74 -5.88
C ASP A 129 -0.34 -10.36 -5.20
N PRO A 130 -1.48 -9.84 -4.74
CA PRO A 130 -1.57 -8.61 -3.96
C PRO A 130 -0.53 -8.46 -2.84
N VAL A 131 -0.17 -9.53 -2.12
CA VAL A 131 0.85 -9.49 -1.07
C VAL A 131 2.23 -9.18 -1.66
N ALA A 132 2.60 -9.82 -2.75
CA ALA A 132 3.86 -9.53 -3.45
C ALA A 132 3.87 -8.09 -4.00
N VAL A 133 2.76 -7.61 -4.57
CA VAL A 133 2.63 -6.22 -5.04
C VAL A 133 2.80 -5.22 -3.90
N ALA A 134 2.28 -5.50 -2.70
CA ALA A 134 2.49 -4.65 -1.53
C ALA A 134 3.99 -4.53 -1.18
N GLY A 135 4.73 -5.63 -1.27
CA GLY A 135 6.19 -5.66 -1.12
C GLY A 135 6.90 -4.80 -2.18
N TYR A 136 6.57 -4.96 -3.47
CA TYR A 136 7.16 -4.17 -4.57
C TYR A 136 6.93 -2.67 -4.42
N VAL A 137 5.73 -2.25 -4.02
CA VAL A 137 5.43 -0.83 -3.79
C VAL A 137 6.22 -0.30 -2.61
N ALA A 138 6.34 -1.06 -1.52
CA ALA A 138 7.15 -0.69 -0.37
C ALA A 138 8.66 -0.59 -0.73
N GLU A 139 9.19 -1.51 -1.55
CA GLU A 139 10.55 -1.43 -2.06
C GLU A 139 10.77 -0.14 -2.89
N ASN A 140 9.84 0.22 -3.76
CA ASN A 140 9.94 1.45 -4.54
C ASN A 140 10.03 2.71 -3.64
N ILE A 141 9.35 2.69 -2.49
CA ILE A 141 9.42 3.77 -1.50
C ILE A 141 10.78 3.79 -0.81
N ILE A 142 11.26 2.65 -0.29
CA ILE A 142 12.54 2.55 0.42
C ILE A 142 13.73 2.91 -0.48
N THR A 143 13.69 2.46 -1.73
CA THR A 143 14.76 2.71 -2.70
C THR A 143 14.69 4.08 -3.36
N GLY A 144 13.71 4.92 -2.98
CA GLY A 144 13.54 6.26 -3.54
C GLY A 144 13.05 6.30 -4.99
N LYS A 145 12.60 5.16 -5.53
CA LYS A 145 11.98 5.10 -6.88
C LYS A 145 10.63 5.82 -6.94
N VAL A 146 10.02 6.09 -5.79
CA VAL A 146 8.87 6.98 -5.62
C VAL A 146 8.94 7.67 -4.26
N GLN A 147 8.51 8.94 -4.22
CA GLN A 147 8.35 9.72 -3.00
C GLN A 147 6.85 9.91 -2.74
N PRO A 148 6.25 9.10 -1.84
CA PRO A 148 4.82 9.20 -1.58
C PRO A 148 4.48 10.45 -0.78
N VAL A 149 3.27 10.97 -1.01
CA VAL A 149 2.64 11.98 -0.17
C VAL A 149 1.31 11.44 0.34
N TYR A 150 1.05 11.66 1.62
CA TYR A 150 -0.19 11.21 2.22
C TYR A 150 -1.21 12.35 2.27
N TRP A 151 -2.50 12.05 2.15
CA TRP A 151 -3.59 13.04 2.10
C TRP A 151 -3.54 14.09 3.24
N ARG A 152 -3.04 13.71 4.42
CA ARG A 152 -2.88 14.65 5.54
C ARG A 152 -1.85 15.74 5.25
N GLN A 153 -0.82 15.43 4.48
CA GLN A 153 0.20 16.38 4.07
C GLN A 153 -0.31 17.29 2.95
N LEU A 154 -1.21 16.77 2.09
CA LEU A 154 -1.84 17.57 1.03
C LEU A 154 -2.79 18.64 1.55
N ARG A 155 -3.45 18.39 2.68
CA ARG A 155 -4.42 19.34 3.26
C ARG A 155 -3.81 20.70 3.58
N ASP A 156 -2.56 20.72 3.94
CA ASP A 156 -1.87 21.92 4.43
C ASP A 156 -0.88 22.47 3.37
N ILE A 157 -1.04 22.09 2.08
CA ILE A 157 -0.20 22.54 0.97
C ILE A 157 -0.66 23.90 0.45
N GLU A 158 0.28 24.86 0.43
CA GLU A 158 0.09 26.16 -0.21
C GLU A 158 0.27 26.05 -1.73
N MET A 159 -0.73 26.47 -2.50
CA MET A 159 -0.72 26.34 -3.98
C MET A 159 0.27 27.25 -4.69
N GLU A 160 0.81 28.28 -4.03
CA GLU A 160 1.75 29.22 -4.64
C GLU A 160 3.04 28.54 -5.13
N ASN A 161 3.59 27.63 -4.32
CA ASN A 161 4.83 26.89 -4.61
C ASN A 161 4.60 25.43 -5.03
N ASN A 162 3.36 25.05 -5.23
CA ASN A 162 2.98 23.68 -5.49
C ASN A 162 2.05 23.58 -6.70
N PHE A 163 2.06 22.43 -7.36
CA PHE A 163 1.27 22.13 -8.54
C PHE A 163 0.61 20.75 -8.37
N LEU A 164 -0.71 20.71 -8.41
CA LEU A 164 -1.47 19.46 -8.32
C LEU A 164 -1.77 18.96 -9.73
N LEU A 165 -1.22 17.81 -10.09
CA LEU A 165 -1.39 17.19 -11.40
C LEU A 165 -2.32 15.99 -11.31
N ASP A 166 -3.54 16.14 -11.79
CA ASP A 166 -4.51 15.04 -11.93
C ASP A 166 -4.29 14.34 -13.26
N VAL A 167 -3.87 13.08 -13.21
CA VAL A 167 -3.58 12.28 -14.43
C VAL A 167 -4.69 11.30 -14.79
N ARG A 168 -5.91 11.56 -14.31
CA ARG A 168 -7.11 10.82 -14.69
C ARG A 168 -7.64 11.30 -16.04
N THR A 169 -8.64 10.60 -16.55
CA THR A 169 -9.34 11.04 -17.78
C THR A 169 -10.07 12.37 -17.55
N PRO A 170 -10.38 13.14 -18.64
CA PRO A 170 -11.16 14.36 -18.51
C PRO A 170 -12.54 14.12 -17.88
N ASP A 171 -13.17 13.00 -18.16
CA ASP A 171 -14.47 12.65 -17.59
C ASP A 171 -14.37 12.45 -16.07
N GLU A 172 -13.36 11.71 -15.58
CA GLU A 172 -13.11 11.54 -14.15
C GLU A 172 -12.82 12.88 -13.46
N PHE A 173 -12.06 13.76 -14.13
CA PHE A 173 -11.72 15.09 -13.63
C PHE A 173 -12.97 15.98 -13.51
N SER A 174 -13.84 15.93 -14.52
CA SER A 174 -15.09 16.74 -14.56
C SER A 174 -16.08 16.38 -13.44
N LEU A 175 -16.10 15.10 -13.02
CA LEU A 175 -16.96 14.65 -11.93
C LEU A 175 -16.54 15.22 -10.58
N ASN A 176 -15.27 15.19 -10.26
CA ASN A 176 -14.66 15.82 -9.09
C ASN A 176 -13.14 15.82 -9.19
N THR A 177 -12.49 16.78 -8.55
CA THR A 177 -11.02 16.80 -8.41
C THR A 177 -10.62 17.61 -7.16
N LEU A 178 -9.31 17.67 -6.88
CA LEU A 178 -8.79 18.54 -5.82
C LEU A 178 -8.82 20.00 -6.28
N PRO A 179 -9.23 20.96 -5.43
CA PRO A 179 -9.24 22.37 -5.78
C PRO A 179 -7.86 22.85 -6.27
N GLY A 180 -7.84 23.52 -7.41
CA GLY A 180 -6.60 24.03 -8.03
C GLY A 180 -5.79 22.99 -8.79
N ALA A 181 -6.27 21.76 -8.94
CA ALA A 181 -5.60 20.75 -9.76
C ALA A 181 -5.75 21.05 -11.26
N VAL A 182 -4.71 20.73 -12.00
CA VAL A 182 -4.68 20.77 -13.48
C VAL A 182 -4.78 19.34 -13.98
N ASN A 183 -5.60 19.11 -15.01
CA ASN A 183 -5.73 17.80 -15.63
C ASN A 183 -4.84 17.68 -16.85
N ILE A 184 -3.95 16.70 -16.81
CA ILE A 184 -3.24 16.17 -17.98
C ILE A 184 -3.32 14.66 -17.89
N PRO A 185 -4.16 14.02 -18.72
CA PRO A 185 -4.28 12.57 -18.73
C PRO A 185 -2.94 11.87 -18.89
N LEU A 186 -2.75 10.74 -18.21
CA LEU A 186 -1.47 10.01 -18.23
C LEU A 186 -0.99 9.71 -19.65
N ASP A 187 -1.90 9.39 -20.56
CA ASP A 187 -1.58 9.02 -21.95
C ASP A 187 -1.09 10.22 -22.77
N GLU A 188 -1.48 11.43 -22.41
CA GLU A 188 -1.05 12.69 -23.03
C GLU A 188 0.19 13.31 -22.38
N LEU A 189 0.54 12.84 -21.17
CA LEU A 189 1.53 13.51 -20.31
C LEU A 189 2.90 13.68 -20.99
N ARG A 190 3.35 12.70 -21.78
CA ARG A 190 4.66 12.78 -22.45
C ARG A 190 4.73 13.87 -23.52
N ASP A 191 3.62 14.16 -24.14
CA ASP A 191 3.52 15.16 -25.22
C ASP A 191 3.26 16.59 -24.68
N ARG A 192 2.96 16.69 -23.37
CA ARG A 192 2.57 17.95 -22.71
C ARG A 192 3.47 18.32 -21.51
N LEU A 193 4.71 17.81 -21.48
CA LEU A 193 5.65 18.07 -20.39
C LEU A 193 6.07 19.54 -20.29
N ASP A 194 6.04 20.27 -21.38
CA ASP A 194 6.36 21.70 -21.48
C ASP A 194 5.31 22.61 -20.82
N GLU A 195 4.09 22.10 -20.58
CA GLU A 195 3.05 22.82 -19.82
C GLU A 195 3.31 22.82 -18.30
N LEU A 196 4.24 21.98 -17.82
CA LEU A 196 4.47 21.77 -16.39
C LEU A 196 5.54 22.71 -15.83
N PRO A 197 5.31 23.32 -14.65
CA PRO A 197 6.30 24.18 -14.00
C PRO A 197 7.49 23.36 -13.48
N LYS A 198 8.71 23.77 -13.81
CA LYS A 198 9.94 23.10 -13.33
C LYS A 198 10.42 23.62 -11.98
N ASP A 199 9.95 24.77 -11.57
CA ASP A 199 10.32 25.44 -10.32
C ASP A 199 9.44 25.06 -9.13
N LYS A 200 8.23 24.54 -9.36
CA LYS A 200 7.27 24.13 -8.34
C LYS A 200 7.39 22.63 -7.97
N MET A 201 6.93 22.29 -6.76
CA MET A 201 6.74 20.90 -6.37
C MET A 201 5.48 20.34 -7.04
N ILE A 202 5.61 19.30 -7.84
CA ILE A 202 4.51 18.66 -8.56
C ILE A 202 4.02 17.44 -7.75
N TYR A 203 2.74 17.42 -7.44
CA TYR A 203 2.05 16.28 -6.82
C TYR A 203 1.19 15.59 -7.86
N THR A 204 1.61 14.39 -8.26
CA THR A 204 0.83 13.57 -9.21
C THR A 204 -0.18 12.73 -8.46
N PHE A 205 -1.40 12.66 -8.92
CA PHE A 205 -2.42 11.81 -8.31
C PHE A 205 -3.42 11.26 -9.34
N CYS A 206 -4.10 10.19 -8.94
CA CYS A 206 -5.20 9.61 -9.68
C CYS A 206 -6.22 8.99 -8.69
N ALA A 207 -7.11 8.11 -9.13
CA ALA A 207 -8.12 7.49 -8.26
C ALA A 207 -7.52 6.57 -7.18
N VAL A 208 -6.53 5.71 -7.53
CA VAL A 208 -6.02 4.64 -6.66
C VAL A 208 -4.49 4.54 -6.58
N GLY A 209 -3.75 5.47 -7.22
CA GLY A 209 -2.30 5.61 -7.09
C GLY A 209 -1.47 5.09 -8.28
N LEU A 210 -1.91 4.10 -9.06
CA LEU A 210 -1.09 3.51 -10.13
C LEU A 210 -0.75 4.52 -11.24
N ARG A 211 -1.74 5.22 -11.79
CA ARG A 211 -1.51 6.24 -12.84
C ARG A 211 -0.66 7.40 -12.31
N GLY A 212 -0.88 7.81 -11.04
CA GLY A 212 -0.06 8.82 -10.36
C GLY A 212 1.40 8.38 -10.25
N TYR A 213 1.65 7.12 -9.86
CA TYR A 213 3.00 6.55 -9.83
C TYR A 213 3.66 6.53 -11.22
N LEU A 214 2.94 6.14 -12.26
CA LEU A 214 3.48 6.15 -13.62
C LEU A 214 3.81 7.57 -14.08
N ALA A 215 2.95 8.55 -13.79
CA ALA A 215 3.21 9.97 -14.05
C ALA A 215 4.46 10.46 -13.28
N TYR A 216 4.57 10.14 -11.99
CA TYR A 216 5.79 10.43 -11.21
C TYR A 216 7.04 9.90 -11.92
N ARG A 217 7.01 8.64 -12.39
CA ARG A 217 8.15 8.02 -13.08
C ARG A 217 8.47 8.72 -14.41
N ILE A 218 7.44 9.08 -15.18
CA ILE A 218 7.62 9.84 -16.43
C ILE A 218 8.31 11.19 -16.13
N LEU A 219 7.81 11.95 -15.17
CA LEU A 219 8.35 13.25 -14.83
C LEU A 219 9.80 13.18 -14.37
N VAL A 220 10.12 12.29 -13.44
CA VAL A 220 11.49 12.10 -12.94
C VAL A 220 12.46 11.72 -14.08
N GLN A 221 12.03 10.83 -14.99
CA GLN A 221 12.85 10.42 -16.15
C GLN A 221 13.08 11.56 -17.16
N HIS A 222 12.21 12.59 -17.17
CA HIS A 222 12.34 13.77 -18.01
C HIS A 222 12.96 14.97 -17.26
N GLY A 223 13.63 14.73 -16.13
CA GLY A 223 14.42 15.72 -15.42
C GLY A 223 13.65 16.63 -14.46
N PHE A 224 12.42 16.27 -14.09
CA PHE A 224 11.71 16.97 -13.02
C PHE A 224 12.21 16.46 -11.66
N GLU A 225 12.86 17.34 -10.90
CA GLU A 225 13.47 16.98 -9.61
C GLU A 225 12.48 17.08 -8.44
N LYS A 226 11.48 17.96 -8.56
CA LYS A 226 10.50 18.25 -7.50
C LYS A 226 9.18 17.56 -7.82
N VAL A 227 9.10 16.26 -7.60
CA VAL A 227 7.88 15.46 -7.85
C VAL A 227 7.55 14.57 -6.66
N ARG A 228 6.27 14.43 -6.37
CA ARG A 228 5.73 13.45 -5.40
C ARG A 228 4.45 12.80 -5.93
N ASN A 229 4.13 11.60 -5.39
CA ASN A 229 2.90 10.86 -5.74
C ASN A 229 2.11 10.48 -4.49
#